data_7e5b654d7c3a3026c7e47e81dcec274b
#
_entry.id   7e5b654d7c3a3026c7e47e81dcec274b
#
_cell.length_a   1.000
_cell.length_b   1.000
_cell.length_c   1.000
_cell.angle_alpha   90.00
_cell.angle_beta   90.00
_cell.angle_gamma   90.00
#
_symmetry.space_group_name_H-M   'P 1'
#
loop_
_entity.id
_entity.type
_entity.pdbx_description
1 polymer ?
#
loop_
_entity_poly.entity_id
_entity_poly.type
_entity_poly.pdbx_seq_one_letter_code
_entity_poly.pdbx_strand_id
1 'polypeptide(L)'
;MGSWKYDIKDDLARYGGQLVAVTTLPDELRRLELEYQSIKAANTDTTPVQDGGTVYEDRLLSNIARRDKTKSALSMAKIDIQRMERALACLNATERHIVDVMYIHHQRGATERLREELGFENERSVQKVALKALRKLSYALYGREEK
;
A
#
# COMPACT_ATOMS: atom_id res chain seq x y z
N MET A 1 7.43 10.64 -19.87
CA MET A 1 7.18 9.20 -19.73
C MET A 1 8.16 8.58 -18.76
N GLY A 2 7.62 7.97 -17.71
CA GLY A 2 8.45 7.28 -16.73
C GLY A 2 9.08 6.01 -17.32
N SER A 3 10.28 5.69 -16.85
CA SER A 3 10.90 4.41 -17.15
C SER A 3 10.14 3.31 -16.39
N TRP A 4 9.99 2.13 -17.01
CA TRP A 4 9.38 0.98 -16.37
C TRP A 4 10.03 0.65 -15.02
N LYS A 5 11.32 0.94 -14.87
CA LYS A 5 12.05 0.74 -13.60
C LYS A 5 11.46 1.58 -12.47
N TYR A 6 11.10 2.82 -12.77
CA TYR A 6 10.52 3.71 -11.77
C TYR A 6 9.11 3.25 -11.40
N ASP A 7 8.34 2.79 -12.36
CA ASP A 7 7.00 2.28 -12.11
C ASP A 7 7.02 1.06 -11.17
N ILE A 8 7.95 0.13 -11.39
CA ILE A 8 8.12 -1.03 -10.54
C ILE A 8 8.61 -0.63 -9.14
N LYS A 9 9.55 0.31 -9.05
CA LYS A 9 10.03 0.81 -7.75
C LYS A 9 8.91 1.48 -6.96
N ASP A 10 8.08 2.27 -7.63
CA ASP A 10 6.92 2.92 -7.02
C ASP A 10 5.90 1.88 -6.55
N ASP A 11 5.64 0.86 -7.37
CA ASP A 11 4.75 -0.24 -7.01
C ASP A 11 5.25 -0.98 -5.77
N LEU A 12 6.55 -1.23 -5.68
CA LEU A 12 7.17 -1.90 -4.52
C LEU A 12 7.08 -1.03 -3.26
N ALA A 13 7.33 0.26 -3.39
CA ALA A 13 7.19 1.19 -2.27
C ALA A 13 5.74 1.25 -1.79
N ARG A 14 4.80 1.30 -2.72
CA ARG A 14 3.36 1.29 -2.41
C ARG A 14 2.95 -0.01 -1.73
N TYR A 15 3.48 -1.14 -2.19
CA TYR A 15 3.23 -2.44 -1.59
C TYR A 15 3.61 -2.44 -0.10
N GLY A 16 4.76 -1.88 0.24
CA GLY A 16 5.17 -1.73 1.65
C GLY A 16 4.15 -0.96 2.48
N GLY A 17 3.62 0.14 1.94
CA GLY A 17 2.57 0.93 2.59
C GLY A 17 1.25 0.18 2.70
N GLN A 18 0.89 -0.56 1.66
CA GLN A 18 -0.36 -1.33 1.64
C GLN A 18 -0.36 -2.48 2.65
N LEU A 19 0.78 -3.09 2.92
CA LEU A 19 0.91 -4.11 3.96
C LEU A 19 0.52 -3.54 5.34
N VAL A 20 0.87 -2.30 5.60
CA VAL A 20 0.46 -1.59 6.83
C VAL A 20 -1.02 -1.22 6.75
N ALA A 21 -1.47 -0.70 5.62
CA ALA A 21 -2.85 -0.23 5.43
C ALA A 21 -3.89 -1.32 5.69
N VAL A 22 -3.62 -2.57 5.29
CA VAL A 22 -4.58 -3.67 5.53
C VAL A 22 -4.75 -3.99 7.02
N THR A 23 -3.86 -3.53 7.87
CA THR A 23 -4.00 -3.65 9.32
C THR A 23 -4.64 -2.43 9.96
N THR A 24 -4.41 -1.23 9.40
CA THR A 24 -4.92 0.03 9.96
C THR A 24 -6.32 0.41 9.47
N LEU A 25 -6.65 0.12 8.21
CA LEU A 25 -7.94 0.49 7.63
C LEU A 25 -9.14 -0.20 8.30
N PRO A 26 -9.07 -1.47 8.72
CA PRO A 26 -10.16 -2.07 9.51
C PRO A 26 -10.41 -1.33 10.81
N ASP A 27 -9.38 -0.84 11.48
CA ASP A 27 -9.51 -0.04 12.70
C ASP A 27 -10.15 1.31 12.41
N GLU A 28 -9.78 1.95 11.29
CA GLU A 28 -10.40 3.19 10.85
C GLU A 28 -11.89 3.00 10.52
N LEU A 29 -12.25 1.88 9.89
CA LEU A 29 -13.65 1.55 9.63
C LEU A 29 -14.43 1.41 10.94
N ARG A 30 -13.85 0.73 11.92
CA ARG A 30 -14.47 0.58 13.24
C ARG A 30 -14.66 1.92 13.91
N ARG A 31 -13.67 2.79 13.85
CA ARG A 31 -13.73 4.14 14.41
C ARG A 31 -14.86 4.95 13.75
N LEU A 32 -14.96 4.90 12.43
CA LEU A 32 -16.01 5.60 11.68
C LEU A 32 -17.40 5.05 12.00
N GLU A 33 -17.53 3.75 12.22
CA GLU A 33 -18.80 3.14 12.59
C GLU A 33 -19.22 3.56 13.99
N LEU A 34 -18.29 3.62 14.93
CA LEU A 34 -18.58 4.12 16.29
C LEU A 34 -18.96 5.61 16.25
N GLU A 35 -18.29 6.39 15.42
CA GLU A 35 -18.63 7.80 15.19
C GLU A 35 -20.07 7.94 14.65
N TYR A 36 -20.46 7.10 13.71
CA TYR A 36 -21.81 7.06 13.16
C TYR A 36 -22.85 6.79 14.25
N GLN A 37 -22.60 5.79 15.10
CA GLN A 37 -23.47 5.47 16.22
C GLN A 37 -23.55 6.63 17.21
N SER A 38 -22.44 7.29 17.49
CA SER A 38 -22.38 8.46 18.37
C SER A 38 -23.19 9.63 17.81
N ILE A 39 -23.10 9.90 16.52
CA ILE A 39 -23.90 10.96 15.86
C ILE A 39 -25.40 10.65 15.99
N LYS A 40 -25.79 9.40 15.75
CA LYS A 40 -27.19 8.99 15.88
C LYS A 40 -27.71 9.13 17.32
N ALA A 41 -26.92 8.67 18.29
CA ALA A 41 -27.30 8.74 19.71
C ALA A 41 -27.48 10.19 20.17
N ALA A 42 -26.59 11.09 19.76
CA ALA A 42 -26.67 12.50 20.09
C ALA A 42 -27.94 13.16 19.54
N ASN A 43 -28.40 12.75 18.35
CA ASN A 43 -29.61 13.31 17.75
C ASN A 43 -30.91 12.85 18.45
N THR A 44 -30.93 11.66 19.04
CA THR A 44 -32.13 11.15 19.72
C THR A 44 -32.44 11.88 21.02
N ASP A 45 -31.42 12.49 21.66
CA ASP A 45 -31.54 13.18 22.94
C ASP A 45 -31.79 14.70 22.78
N THR A 46 -31.78 15.23 21.56
CA THR A 46 -31.94 16.68 21.30
C THR A 46 -33.34 17.02 20.86
N THR A 47 -33.85 18.17 21.40
CA THR A 47 -35.08 18.75 20.90
C THR A 47 -34.92 19.16 19.44
N PRO A 48 -35.90 18.87 18.54
CA PRO A 48 -35.77 19.25 17.15
C PRO A 48 -35.61 20.76 17.00
N VAL A 49 -34.43 21.18 16.54
CA VAL A 49 -34.19 22.59 16.16
C VAL A 49 -34.28 22.63 14.64
N GLN A 50 -34.90 23.67 14.12
CA GLN A 50 -35.21 23.80 12.69
C GLN A 50 -33.97 23.69 11.78
N ASP A 51 -32.79 24.12 12.24
CA ASP A 51 -31.55 24.06 11.51
C ASP A 51 -30.68 22.83 11.85
N GLY A 52 -31.02 22.13 12.94
CA GLY A 52 -30.25 20.97 13.44
C GLY A 52 -30.35 19.72 12.57
N GLY A 53 -31.44 19.56 11.82
CA GLY A 53 -31.69 18.44 10.95
C GLY A 53 -30.68 18.35 9.78
N THR A 54 -30.41 19.51 9.15
CA THR A 54 -29.49 19.60 8.00
C THR A 54 -28.05 19.28 8.41
N VAL A 55 -27.59 19.82 9.53
CA VAL A 55 -26.24 19.55 10.06
C VAL A 55 -26.09 18.09 10.42
N TYR A 56 -27.09 17.51 11.06
CA TYR A 56 -27.12 16.10 11.42
C TYR A 56 -27.03 15.20 10.19
N GLU A 57 -27.86 15.47 9.18
CA GLU A 57 -27.87 14.72 7.94
C GLU A 57 -26.54 14.82 7.22
N ASP A 58 -25.95 16.02 7.14
CA ASP A 58 -24.65 16.25 6.51
C ASP A 58 -23.54 15.46 7.21
N ARG A 59 -23.58 15.40 8.54
CA ARG A 59 -22.60 14.63 9.31
C ARG A 59 -22.72 13.13 9.05
N LEU A 60 -23.95 12.62 8.97
CA LEU A 60 -24.20 11.22 8.65
C LEU A 60 -23.74 10.88 7.25
N LEU A 61 -24.07 11.72 6.26
CA LEU A 61 -23.69 11.50 4.87
C LEU A 61 -22.17 11.56 4.70
N SER A 62 -21.52 12.50 5.37
CA SER A 62 -20.05 12.61 5.36
C SER A 62 -19.39 11.35 5.94
N ASN A 63 -19.93 10.84 7.05
CA ASN A 63 -19.44 9.61 7.67
C ASN A 63 -19.59 8.41 6.74
N ILE A 64 -20.76 8.27 6.11
CA ILE A 64 -21.03 7.18 5.16
C ILE A 64 -20.06 7.25 3.98
N ALA A 65 -19.86 8.44 3.41
CA ALA A 65 -18.92 8.64 2.30
C ALA A 65 -17.50 8.26 2.68
N ARG A 66 -17.05 8.63 3.87
CA ARG A 66 -15.72 8.29 4.38
C ARG A 66 -15.57 6.79 4.59
N ARG A 67 -16.59 6.13 5.12
CA ARG A 67 -16.60 4.67 5.26
C ARG A 67 -16.50 3.97 3.91
N ASP A 68 -17.28 4.39 2.94
CA ASP A 68 -17.26 3.81 1.59
C ASP A 68 -15.89 3.97 0.94
N LYS A 69 -15.30 5.15 1.07
CA LYS A 69 -13.95 5.42 0.56
C LYS A 69 -12.91 4.53 1.23
N THR A 70 -12.99 4.36 2.54
CA THR A 70 -12.07 3.51 3.30
C THR A 70 -12.22 2.04 2.93
N LYS A 71 -13.48 1.56 2.75
CA LYS A 71 -13.75 0.19 2.30
C LYS A 71 -13.14 -0.07 0.91
N SER A 72 -13.30 0.90 -0.01
CA SER A 72 -12.73 0.79 -1.35
C SER A 72 -11.20 0.76 -1.29
N ALA A 73 -10.60 1.61 -0.47
CA ALA A 73 -9.14 1.63 -0.30
C ALA A 73 -8.64 0.29 0.25
N LEU A 74 -9.34 -0.29 1.23
CA LEU A 74 -8.99 -1.59 1.80
C LEU A 74 -9.09 -2.71 0.76
N SER A 75 -10.15 -2.73 -0.04
CA SER A 75 -10.34 -3.72 -1.09
C SER A 75 -9.24 -3.62 -2.15
N MET A 76 -8.91 -2.40 -2.59
CA MET A 76 -7.83 -2.17 -3.55
C MET A 76 -6.48 -2.61 -3.00
N ALA A 77 -6.20 -2.28 -1.74
CA ALA A 77 -4.95 -2.69 -1.10
C ALA A 77 -4.81 -4.22 -1.07
N LYS A 78 -5.88 -4.93 -0.74
CA LYS A 78 -5.88 -6.40 -0.72
C LYS A 78 -5.60 -7.00 -2.10
N ILE A 79 -6.22 -6.45 -3.15
CA ILE A 79 -6.01 -6.90 -4.53
C ILE A 79 -4.57 -6.65 -4.95
N ASP A 80 -4.05 -5.45 -4.68
CA ASP A 80 -2.69 -5.07 -5.05
C ASP A 80 -1.65 -5.92 -4.33
N ILE A 81 -1.88 -6.20 -3.05
CA ILE A 81 -1.00 -7.07 -2.25
C ILE A 81 -0.94 -8.48 -2.86
N GLN A 82 -2.09 -9.07 -3.17
CA GLN A 82 -2.14 -10.41 -3.75
C GLN A 82 -1.42 -10.44 -5.10
N ARG A 83 -1.65 -9.42 -5.92
CA ARG A 83 -1.02 -9.30 -7.23
C ARG A 83 0.50 -9.20 -7.09
N MET A 84 0.98 -8.36 -6.18
CA MET A 84 2.42 -8.21 -5.93
C MET A 84 3.04 -9.48 -5.35
N GLU A 85 2.37 -10.16 -4.43
CA GLU A 85 2.87 -11.41 -3.86
C GLU A 85 3.06 -12.50 -4.91
N ARG A 86 2.13 -12.59 -5.87
CA ARG A 86 2.28 -13.52 -7.00
C ARG A 86 3.49 -13.16 -7.86
N ALA A 87 3.71 -11.87 -8.10
CA ALA A 87 4.86 -11.41 -8.85
C ALA A 87 6.17 -11.70 -8.12
N LEU A 88 6.21 -11.41 -6.82
CA LEU A 88 7.38 -11.65 -5.99
C LEU A 88 7.73 -13.15 -5.89
N ALA A 89 6.75 -14.02 -6.00
CA ALA A 89 6.97 -15.47 -6.00
C ALA A 89 7.80 -15.95 -7.21
N CYS A 90 7.90 -15.13 -8.26
CA CYS A 90 8.74 -15.44 -9.43
C CYS A 90 10.23 -15.20 -9.16
N LEU A 91 10.59 -14.56 -8.06
CA LEU A 91 11.96 -14.25 -7.70
C LEU A 91 12.58 -15.38 -6.88
N ASN A 92 13.89 -15.57 -7.03
CA ASN A 92 14.61 -16.47 -6.13
C ASN A 92 14.85 -15.77 -4.78
N ALA A 93 15.34 -16.49 -3.78
CA ALA A 93 15.55 -15.97 -2.43
C ALA A 93 16.46 -14.75 -2.39
N THR A 94 17.54 -14.75 -3.16
CA THR A 94 18.49 -13.63 -3.22
C THR A 94 17.84 -12.39 -3.84
N GLU A 95 17.16 -12.57 -4.97
CA GLU A 95 16.45 -11.49 -5.64
C GLU A 95 15.37 -10.91 -4.76
N ARG A 96 14.60 -11.76 -4.09
CA ARG A 96 13.54 -11.35 -3.16
C ARG A 96 14.10 -10.50 -2.02
N HIS A 97 15.20 -10.95 -1.43
CA HIS A 97 15.83 -10.23 -0.33
C HIS A 97 16.36 -8.86 -0.77
N ILE A 98 17.00 -8.79 -1.92
CA ILE A 98 17.50 -7.52 -2.48
C ILE A 98 16.35 -6.54 -2.72
N VAL A 99 15.27 -6.99 -3.33
CA VAL A 99 14.08 -6.18 -3.60
C VAL A 99 13.45 -5.68 -2.30
N ASP A 100 13.36 -6.55 -1.31
CA ASP A 100 12.80 -6.21 -0.01
C ASP A 100 13.58 -5.08 0.67
N VAL A 101 14.90 -5.22 0.73
CA VAL A 101 15.78 -4.25 1.42
C VAL A 101 15.91 -2.94 0.64
N MET A 102 16.02 -3.01 -0.69
CA MET A 102 16.25 -1.82 -1.51
C MET A 102 14.97 -1.02 -1.82
N TYR A 103 13.86 -1.70 -2.06
CA TYR A 103 12.68 -1.06 -2.64
C TYR A 103 11.43 -1.12 -1.78
N ILE A 104 11.16 -2.24 -1.12
CA ILE A 104 9.95 -2.39 -0.29
C ILE A 104 10.13 -1.62 1.02
N HIS A 105 11.20 -1.88 1.74
CA HIS A 105 11.51 -1.22 3.01
C HIS A 105 12.47 -0.05 2.88
N HIS A 106 13.06 0.13 1.72
CA HIS A 106 13.94 1.24 1.35
C HIS A 106 14.91 1.66 2.46
N GLN A 107 15.76 0.72 2.90
CA GLN A 107 16.72 0.97 3.96
C GLN A 107 17.89 1.81 3.45
N ARG A 108 18.33 2.77 4.26
CA ARG A 108 19.48 3.62 3.94
C ARG A 108 20.74 2.76 3.90
N GLY A 109 21.57 2.96 2.87
CA GLY A 109 22.81 2.19 2.70
C GLY A 109 22.56 0.73 2.34
N ALA A 110 21.41 0.44 1.76
CA ALA A 110 20.98 -0.92 1.43
C ALA A 110 21.98 -1.65 0.52
N THR A 111 22.45 -0.99 -0.52
CA THR A 111 23.35 -1.60 -1.50
C THR A 111 24.65 -2.07 -0.88
N GLU A 112 25.26 -1.24 -0.03
CA GLU A 112 26.50 -1.58 0.67
C GLU A 112 26.30 -2.74 1.65
N ARG A 113 25.21 -2.70 2.42
CA ARG A 113 24.85 -3.75 3.37
C ARG A 113 24.63 -5.09 2.65
N LEU A 114 23.90 -5.06 1.53
CA LEU A 114 23.63 -6.26 0.73
C LEU A 114 24.90 -6.83 0.13
N ARG A 115 25.82 -5.98 -0.34
CA ARG A 115 27.10 -6.42 -0.85
C ARG A 115 27.86 -7.22 0.21
N GLU A 116 27.94 -6.72 1.42
CA GLU A 116 28.63 -7.40 2.53
C GLU A 116 27.90 -8.70 2.93
N GLU A 117 26.60 -8.60 3.12
CA GLU A 117 25.77 -9.72 3.60
C GLU A 117 25.75 -10.90 2.62
N LEU A 118 25.65 -10.61 1.33
CA LEU A 118 25.54 -11.63 0.28
C LEU A 118 26.88 -12.00 -0.35
N GLY A 119 27.96 -11.35 0.06
CA GLY A 119 29.31 -11.68 -0.42
C GLY A 119 29.61 -11.25 -1.84
N PHE A 120 28.96 -10.21 -2.35
CA PHE A 120 29.26 -9.67 -3.67
C PHE A 120 30.57 -8.87 -3.65
N GLU A 121 31.27 -8.88 -4.78
CA GLU A 121 32.56 -8.17 -4.91
C GLU A 121 32.40 -6.66 -4.84
N ASN A 122 31.31 -6.12 -5.36
CA ASN A 122 31.04 -4.68 -5.39
C ASN A 122 29.54 -4.38 -5.42
N GLU A 123 29.19 -3.12 -5.23
CA GLU A 123 27.80 -2.66 -5.25
C GLU A 123 27.15 -2.82 -6.62
N ARG A 124 27.95 -2.73 -7.69
CA ARG A 124 27.46 -2.88 -9.05
C ARG A 124 26.86 -4.27 -9.29
N SER A 125 27.46 -5.31 -8.69
CA SER A 125 26.94 -6.67 -8.75
C SER A 125 25.57 -6.78 -8.09
N VAL A 126 25.36 -6.12 -6.95
CA VAL A 126 24.05 -6.04 -6.29
C VAL A 126 23.04 -5.36 -7.21
N GLN A 127 23.42 -4.23 -7.82
CA GLN A 127 22.55 -3.47 -8.72
C GLN A 127 22.15 -4.27 -9.95
N LYS A 128 23.05 -5.11 -10.50
CA LYS A 128 22.74 -5.99 -11.63
C LYS A 128 21.67 -7.03 -11.28
N VAL A 129 21.80 -7.64 -10.11
CA VAL A 129 20.81 -8.62 -9.63
C VAL A 129 19.48 -7.91 -9.36
N ALA A 130 19.52 -6.72 -8.76
CA ALA A 130 18.32 -5.92 -8.51
C ALA A 130 17.60 -5.58 -9.83
N LEU A 131 18.35 -5.18 -10.86
CA LEU A 131 17.77 -4.87 -12.17
C LEU A 131 17.11 -6.10 -12.80
N LYS A 132 17.75 -7.25 -12.71
CA LYS A 132 17.19 -8.51 -13.19
C LYS A 132 15.89 -8.84 -12.47
N ALA A 133 15.86 -8.64 -11.15
CA ALA A 133 14.65 -8.85 -10.36
C ALA A 133 13.53 -7.90 -10.79
N LEU A 134 13.83 -6.63 -11.02
CA LEU A 134 12.85 -5.64 -11.48
C LEU A 134 12.27 -6.03 -12.85
N ARG A 135 13.10 -6.57 -13.76
CA ARG A 135 12.61 -7.07 -15.05
C ARG A 135 11.62 -8.21 -14.88
N LYS A 136 11.95 -9.18 -14.02
CA LYS A 136 11.03 -10.29 -13.72
C LYS A 136 9.70 -9.77 -13.19
N LEU A 137 9.74 -8.79 -12.28
CA LEU A 137 8.53 -8.19 -11.73
C LEU A 137 7.73 -7.45 -12.80
N SER A 138 8.40 -6.74 -13.70
CA SER A 138 7.73 -6.04 -14.81
C SER A 138 6.95 -7.02 -15.69
N TYR A 139 7.56 -8.15 -16.04
CA TYR A 139 6.86 -9.19 -16.80
C TYR A 139 5.71 -9.81 -16.01
N ALA A 140 5.92 -10.07 -14.74
CA ALA A 140 4.87 -10.67 -13.90
C ALA A 140 3.68 -9.73 -13.67
N LEU A 141 3.92 -8.44 -13.50
CA LEU A 141 2.87 -7.46 -13.21
C LEU A 141 2.20 -6.89 -14.45
N TYR A 142 2.95 -6.67 -15.53
CA TYR A 142 2.49 -5.96 -16.72
C TYR A 142 2.61 -6.74 -18.02
N GLY A 143 3.23 -7.91 -17.98
CA GLY A 143 3.42 -8.78 -19.15
C GLY A 143 4.49 -8.29 -20.13
N ARG A 144 5.22 -7.22 -19.78
CA ARG A 144 6.24 -6.65 -20.68
C ARG A 144 7.19 -5.71 -19.94
N GLU A 145 8.36 -5.46 -20.55
CA GLU A 145 9.19 -4.31 -20.21
C GLU A 145 8.73 -3.15 -21.08
N GLU A 146 8.44 -2.02 -20.47
CA GLU A 146 8.26 -0.78 -21.22
C GLU A 146 9.63 -0.17 -21.50
N LYS A 147 9.86 0.10 -22.75
CA LYS A 147 11.08 0.79 -23.17
C LYS A 147 10.84 2.29 -23.18
#